data_36bd6970c4c28bb10f9c2d3be449cb69
#
_entry.id   36bd6970c4c28bb10f9c2d3be449cb69
#
_cell.length_a   1.000
_cell.length_b   1.000
_cell.length_c   1.000
_cell.angle_alpha   90.00
_cell.angle_beta   90.00
_cell.angle_gamma   90.00
#
_symmetry.space_group_name_H-M   'P 1'
#
loop_
_entity.id
_entity.type
_entity.pdbx_description
1 polymer ?
#
loop_
_entity_poly.entity_id
_entity_poly.type
_entity_poly.pdbx_seq_one_letter_code
_entity_poly.pdbx_strand_id
1 'polypeptide(L)'
;ISTEYEEYAEELTAKIPLLKPLTLKLSIMPSDVAAAIDLGSNSFHMIVARINDGQIQVLDRLREMVQLAIGLDGRNRLSEESQQRALDCLARFGQRLRHIPPTQLRIVGTNTLRMARNSAEFLARAEAVLGHSIEVISGPEEARLIYLGVMHSVAAIPGQRLVVDIGGGSTELIIGEQFEPLHLTSLKMGCVSISRACFDDGRITEARLHKAELIVQLRLEPIGEEYRDLGWQVVTGASGTIKAVQEVVVREGWSREGITLEALRRLRGALL
;
A
#
# COMPACT_ATOMS: atom_id res chain seq x y z
N ILE A 1 -32.55 3.19 17.43
CA ILE A 1 -31.28 3.05 16.69
C ILE A 1 -30.64 4.43 16.41
N SER A 2 -31.24 5.52 16.86
CA SER A 2 -30.72 6.88 16.58
C SER A 2 -30.04 7.57 17.76
N THR A 3 -30.15 7.07 18.96
CA THR A 3 -29.64 7.70 20.20
C THR A 3 -28.23 7.25 20.60
N GLU A 4 -27.79 6.05 20.24
CA GLU A 4 -26.45 5.54 20.57
C GLU A 4 -25.35 6.12 19.67
N TYR A 5 -25.69 6.58 18.46
CA TYR A 5 -24.72 7.21 17.55
C TYR A 5 -24.43 8.68 17.92
N GLU A 6 -25.37 9.37 18.52
CA GLU A 6 -25.17 10.76 18.97
C GLU A 6 -24.30 10.80 20.24
N GLU A 7 -24.46 9.88 21.15
CA GLU A 7 -23.67 9.79 22.38
C GLU A 7 -22.20 9.42 22.11
N TYR A 8 -21.93 8.59 21.10
CA TYR A 8 -20.57 8.23 20.68
C TYR A 8 -19.86 9.37 19.92
N ALA A 9 -20.61 10.20 19.22
CA ALA A 9 -20.09 11.38 18.53
C ALA A 9 -19.72 12.52 19.50
N GLU A 10 -20.44 12.66 20.60
CA GLU A 10 -20.16 13.64 21.65
C GLU A 10 -18.92 13.26 22.49
N GLU A 11 -18.69 11.97 22.73
CA GLU A 11 -17.50 11.51 23.45
C GLU A 11 -16.19 11.63 22.65
N LEU A 12 -16.26 11.54 21.33
CA LEU A 12 -15.12 11.77 20.42
C LEU A 12 -14.76 13.26 20.29
N THR A 13 -15.72 14.17 20.40
CA THR A 13 -15.49 15.62 20.35
C THR A 13 -14.89 16.17 21.65
N ALA A 14 -15.05 15.49 22.76
CA ALA A 14 -14.56 15.94 24.08
C ALA A 14 -13.05 15.69 24.31
N LYS A 15 -12.38 14.92 23.46
CA LYS A 15 -10.95 14.54 23.59
C LYS A 15 -9.99 15.26 22.67
N ILE A 16 -10.46 16.25 21.86
CA ILE A 16 -9.60 17.08 21.03
C ILE A 16 -9.53 18.49 21.64
N PRO A 17 -8.34 19.02 22.01
CA PRO A 17 -8.24 20.35 22.60
C PRO A 17 -8.74 21.43 21.63
N LEU A 18 -9.71 22.17 22.08
CA LEU A 18 -10.39 23.28 21.45
C LEU A 18 -9.45 24.30 20.81
N LEU A 19 -9.60 24.52 19.51
CA LEU A 19 -9.30 25.80 18.88
C LEU A 19 -10.47 26.73 19.12
N LYS A 20 -10.22 27.83 19.85
CA LYS A 20 -11.17 28.92 20.10
C LYS A 20 -11.69 29.50 18.80
N PRO A 21 -12.95 29.96 18.73
CA PRO A 21 -13.49 30.60 17.54
C PRO A 21 -12.81 31.96 17.36
N LEU A 22 -11.95 32.12 16.35
CA LEU A 22 -11.56 33.42 15.83
C LEU A 22 -12.51 33.78 14.70
N THR A 23 -13.42 34.68 14.96
CA THR A 23 -14.17 35.43 13.97
C THR A 23 -13.20 36.26 13.13
N LEU A 24 -12.89 35.82 11.90
CA LEU A 24 -12.38 36.71 10.85
C LEU A 24 -12.86 36.28 9.46
N LYS A 25 -13.62 37.11 8.86
CA LYS A 25 -13.93 37.48 7.46
C LYS A 25 -13.28 36.65 6.37
N LEU A 26 -14.14 36.27 5.41
CA LEU A 26 -13.84 35.74 4.05
C LEU A 26 -12.63 34.83 4.01
N SER A 27 -12.79 33.69 4.57
CA SER A 27 -11.91 32.55 4.32
C SER A 27 -12.36 31.92 3.02
N ILE A 28 -11.47 31.86 2.07
CA ILE A 28 -11.39 30.79 1.09
C ILE A 28 -11.71 29.51 1.87
N MET A 29 -12.86 28.89 1.60
CA MET A 29 -13.18 27.56 2.17
C MET A 29 -11.95 26.69 1.94
N PRO A 30 -11.41 25.98 2.94
CA PRO A 30 -10.38 25.01 2.67
C PRO A 30 -10.93 24.10 1.57
N SER A 31 -10.19 23.92 0.50
CA SER A 31 -10.66 23.07 -0.58
C SER A 31 -10.86 21.70 0.04
N ASP A 32 -12.08 21.15 -0.05
CA ASP A 32 -12.40 19.80 0.46
C ASP A 32 -11.62 18.70 -0.29
N VAL A 33 -10.66 19.10 -1.12
CA VAL A 33 -9.88 18.24 -2.00
C VAL A 33 -8.53 17.95 -1.38
N ALA A 34 -8.26 16.69 -1.15
CA ALA A 34 -6.97 16.18 -0.70
C ALA A 34 -6.37 15.23 -1.74
N ALA A 35 -5.05 15.03 -1.69
CA ALA A 35 -4.40 14.03 -2.51
C ALA A 35 -3.38 13.22 -1.72
N ALA A 36 -3.19 11.98 -2.16
CA ALA A 36 -2.18 11.10 -1.65
C ALA A 36 -1.38 10.49 -2.80
N ILE A 37 -0.06 10.35 -2.59
CA ILE A 37 0.83 9.64 -3.51
C ILE A 37 1.57 8.56 -2.73
N ASP A 38 1.58 7.35 -3.30
CA ASP A 38 2.41 6.22 -2.87
C ASP A 38 3.48 5.95 -3.93
N LEU A 39 4.75 6.08 -3.52
CA LEU A 39 5.91 5.77 -4.34
C LEU A 39 6.35 4.33 -4.04
N GLY A 40 5.61 3.38 -4.58
CA GLY A 40 5.83 1.96 -4.41
C GLY A 40 7.02 1.41 -5.21
N SER A 41 7.42 0.19 -4.90
CA SER A 41 8.54 -0.50 -5.56
C SER A 41 8.30 -0.81 -7.03
N ASN A 42 7.07 -1.11 -7.41
CA ASN A 42 6.69 -1.48 -8.78
C ASN A 42 5.92 -0.36 -9.49
N SER A 43 4.99 0.28 -8.82
CA SER A 43 4.15 1.34 -9.39
C SER A 43 4.00 2.49 -8.43
N PHE A 44 3.87 3.69 -8.99
CA PHE A 44 3.48 4.90 -8.28
C PHE A 44 1.97 5.09 -8.43
N HIS A 45 1.33 5.43 -7.34
CA HIS A 45 -0.10 5.68 -7.30
C HIS A 45 -0.36 7.10 -6.81
N MET A 46 -1.28 7.78 -7.47
CA MET A 46 -1.82 9.05 -7.01
C MET A 46 -3.33 8.94 -6.94
N ILE A 47 -3.92 9.46 -5.89
CA ILE A 47 -5.34 9.64 -5.73
C ILE A 47 -5.61 11.09 -5.35
N VAL A 48 -6.60 11.69 -6.00
CA VAL A 48 -7.17 12.98 -5.63
C VAL A 48 -8.62 12.74 -5.24
N ALA A 49 -9.01 13.19 -4.08
CA ALA A 49 -10.34 12.94 -3.57
C ALA A 49 -10.93 14.20 -2.91
N ARG A 50 -12.24 14.31 -2.93
CA ARG A 50 -12.99 15.25 -2.12
C ARG A 50 -13.42 14.55 -0.84
N ILE A 51 -13.25 15.24 0.29
CA ILE A 51 -13.64 14.72 1.60
C ILE A 51 -14.78 15.61 2.12
N ASN A 52 -16.00 15.09 2.10
CA ASN A 52 -17.19 15.76 2.60
C ASN A 52 -17.84 14.90 3.69
N ASP A 53 -18.02 15.45 4.88
CA ASP A 53 -18.68 14.76 6.00
C ASP A 53 -18.16 13.33 6.26
N GLY A 54 -16.83 13.17 6.20
CA GLY A 54 -16.18 11.87 6.40
C GLY A 54 -16.29 10.90 5.21
N GLN A 55 -16.99 11.28 4.13
CA GLN A 55 -17.07 10.49 2.90
C GLN A 55 -15.97 10.88 1.92
N ILE A 56 -15.32 9.90 1.34
CA ILE A 56 -14.25 10.07 0.35
C ILE A 56 -14.82 9.86 -1.07
N GLN A 57 -14.88 10.94 -1.83
CA GLN A 57 -15.23 10.90 -3.24
C GLN A 57 -13.97 11.00 -4.09
N VAL A 58 -13.59 9.93 -4.77
CA VAL A 58 -12.44 9.92 -5.68
C VAL A 58 -12.75 10.78 -6.91
N LEU A 59 -11.91 11.80 -7.15
CA LEU A 59 -11.99 12.69 -8.29
C LEU A 59 -11.05 12.28 -9.43
N ASP A 60 -9.84 11.82 -9.07
CA ASP A 60 -8.83 11.36 -10.03
C ASP A 60 -8.00 10.24 -9.42
N ARG A 61 -7.54 9.31 -10.25
CA ARG A 61 -6.67 8.21 -9.86
C ARG A 61 -5.70 7.92 -10.98
N LEU A 62 -4.41 8.01 -10.68
CA LEU A 62 -3.34 7.65 -11.60
C LEU A 62 -2.53 6.50 -11.01
N ARG A 63 -2.15 5.58 -11.89
CA ARG A 63 -1.22 4.51 -11.60
C ARG A 63 -0.22 4.41 -12.74
N GLU A 64 1.06 4.48 -12.41
CA GLU A 64 2.13 4.30 -13.39
C GLU A 64 3.11 3.21 -12.95
N MET A 65 3.45 2.32 -13.87
CA MET A 65 4.42 1.24 -13.62
C MET A 65 5.85 1.78 -13.79
N VAL A 66 6.36 2.41 -12.74
CA VAL A 66 7.70 3.00 -12.71
C VAL A 66 8.79 1.94 -12.57
N GLN A 67 8.47 0.82 -11.91
CA GLN A 67 9.38 -0.30 -11.67
C GLN A 67 10.70 0.14 -10.99
N LEU A 68 10.59 0.98 -9.96
CA LEU A 68 11.74 1.57 -9.28
C LEU A 68 12.68 0.50 -8.71
N ALA A 69 12.13 -0.59 -8.14
CA ALA A 69 12.91 -1.68 -7.55
C ALA A 69 13.77 -2.43 -8.57
N ILE A 70 13.41 -2.45 -9.85
CA ILE A 70 14.22 -3.09 -10.89
C ILE A 70 15.57 -2.37 -11.04
N GLY A 71 15.62 -1.08 -10.76
CA GLY A 71 16.83 -0.28 -10.82
C GLY A 71 17.80 -0.47 -9.65
N LEU A 72 17.46 -1.23 -8.62
CA LEU A 72 18.39 -1.50 -7.52
C LEU A 72 19.46 -2.49 -7.99
N ASP A 73 20.73 -2.09 -7.89
CA ASP A 73 21.87 -2.98 -8.12
C ASP A 73 22.16 -3.90 -6.91
N GLY A 74 23.19 -4.75 -7.03
CA GLY A 74 23.62 -5.65 -5.93
C GLY A 74 24.14 -4.92 -4.69
N ARG A 75 24.34 -3.59 -4.75
CA ARG A 75 24.73 -2.73 -3.63
C ARG A 75 23.57 -1.84 -3.14
N ASN A 76 22.35 -2.12 -3.56
CA ASN A 76 21.15 -1.33 -3.29
C ASN A 76 21.28 0.15 -3.74
N ARG A 77 21.87 0.42 -4.91
CA ARG A 77 21.86 1.76 -5.52
C ARG A 77 20.86 1.79 -6.68
N LEU A 78 20.03 2.81 -6.73
CA LEU A 78 19.12 3.05 -7.85
C LEU A 78 19.91 3.49 -9.09
N SER A 79 19.68 2.82 -10.20
CA SER A 79 20.23 3.22 -11.50
C SER A 79 19.66 4.57 -11.95
N GLU A 80 20.45 5.32 -12.73
CA GLU A 80 20.00 6.62 -13.25
C GLU A 80 18.77 6.48 -14.15
N GLU A 81 18.69 5.39 -14.92
CA GLU A 81 17.53 5.11 -15.77
C GLU A 81 16.23 4.95 -14.95
N SER A 82 16.28 4.20 -13.85
CA SER A 82 15.10 4.04 -12.98
C SER A 82 14.73 5.33 -12.25
N GLN A 83 15.73 6.11 -11.83
CA GLN A 83 15.50 7.43 -11.27
C GLN A 83 14.82 8.35 -12.30
N GLN A 84 15.29 8.37 -13.55
CA GLN A 84 14.70 9.23 -14.58
C GLN A 84 13.25 8.86 -14.88
N ARG A 85 12.92 7.57 -15.02
CA ARG A 85 11.51 7.12 -15.15
C ARG A 85 10.64 7.60 -14.00
N ALA A 86 11.16 7.53 -12.78
CA ALA A 86 10.45 8.01 -11.59
C ALA A 86 10.24 9.52 -11.61
N LEU A 87 11.27 10.29 -11.96
CA LEU A 87 11.18 11.75 -12.07
C LEU A 87 10.18 12.19 -13.14
N ASP A 88 10.16 11.53 -14.30
CA ASP A 88 9.20 11.81 -15.37
C ASP A 88 7.75 11.55 -14.91
N CYS A 89 7.52 10.49 -14.15
CA CYS A 89 6.21 10.22 -13.53
C CYS A 89 5.84 11.32 -12.51
N LEU A 90 6.77 11.67 -11.63
CA LEU A 90 6.54 12.70 -10.60
C LEU A 90 6.29 14.09 -11.20
N ALA A 91 6.93 14.42 -12.31
CA ALA A 91 6.65 15.67 -13.05
C ALA A 91 5.18 15.74 -13.51
N ARG A 92 4.63 14.61 -14.00
CA ARG A 92 3.22 14.55 -14.40
C ARG A 92 2.29 14.61 -13.20
N PHE A 93 2.63 13.97 -12.08
CA PHE A 93 1.86 14.05 -10.84
C PHE A 93 1.87 15.48 -10.27
N GLY A 94 3.03 16.14 -10.21
CA GLY A 94 3.16 17.51 -9.75
C GLY A 94 2.26 18.51 -10.51
N GLN A 95 2.06 18.31 -11.82
CA GLN A 95 1.13 19.12 -12.59
C GLN A 95 -0.32 19.02 -12.11
N ARG A 96 -0.74 17.85 -11.62
CA ARG A 96 -2.10 17.61 -11.09
C ARG A 96 -2.28 18.20 -9.70
N LEU A 97 -1.21 18.35 -8.94
CA LEU A 97 -1.23 18.82 -7.55
C LEU A 97 -1.14 20.33 -7.40
N ARG A 98 -0.90 21.11 -8.46
CA ARG A 98 -0.61 22.56 -8.41
C ARG A 98 -1.59 23.41 -7.60
N HIS A 99 -2.84 22.96 -7.49
CA HIS A 99 -3.90 23.71 -6.81
C HIS A 99 -4.31 23.11 -5.47
N ILE A 100 -3.61 22.06 -5.01
CA ILE A 100 -3.87 21.38 -3.74
C ILE A 100 -2.89 21.92 -2.69
N PRO A 101 -3.35 22.48 -1.59
CA PRO A 101 -2.47 22.99 -0.53
C PRO A 101 -1.60 21.88 0.05
N PRO A 102 -0.33 22.15 0.42
CA PRO A 102 0.55 21.15 1.04
C PRO A 102 -0.03 20.46 2.27
N THR A 103 -0.88 21.15 3.03
CA THR A 103 -1.57 20.60 4.21
C THR A 103 -2.62 19.54 3.89
N GLN A 104 -3.01 19.42 2.63
CA GLN A 104 -3.96 18.43 2.12
C GLN A 104 -3.28 17.37 1.23
N LEU A 105 -1.94 17.32 1.26
CA LEU A 105 -1.16 16.33 0.52
C LEU A 105 -0.47 15.38 1.48
N ARG A 106 -0.53 14.10 1.14
CA ARG A 106 0.29 13.06 1.76
C ARG A 106 1.07 12.34 0.68
N ILE A 107 2.38 12.39 0.72
CA ILE A 107 3.27 11.79 -0.27
C ILE A 107 4.25 10.90 0.47
N VAL A 108 4.16 9.60 0.22
CA VAL A 108 4.96 8.60 0.93
C VAL A 108 5.82 7.79 -0.04
N GLY A 109 7.04 7.52 0.41
CA GLY A 109 7.93 6.57 -0.23
C GLY A 109 8.08 5.32 0.63
N THR A 110 8.11 4.15 0.00
CA THR A 110 8.02 2.87 0.70
C THR A 110 9.30 2.04 0.55
N ASN A 111 9.21 0.73 0.50
CA ASN A 111 10.31 -0.22 0.62
C ASN A 111 11.56 0.10 -0.23
N THR A 112 11.41 0.39 -1.53
CA THR A 112 12.57 0.65 -2.40
C THR A 112 13.37 1.88 -1.95
N LEU A 113 12.67 2.96 -1.54
CA LEU A 113 13.31 4.17 -1.04
C LEU A 113 13.94 3.99 0.34
N ARG A 114 13.38 3.10 1.20
CA ARG A 114 14.04 2.69 2.44
C ARG A 114 15.34 1.92 2.20
N MET A 115 15.39 1.11 1.14
CA MET A 115 16.52 0.23 0.84
C MET A 115 17.63 0.91 0.05
N ALA A 116 17.31 1.92 -0.75
CA ALA A 116 18.25 2.54 -1.68
C ALA A 116 19.30 3.38 -0.94
N ARG A 117 20.59 3.08 -1.16
CA ARG A 117 21.69 3.83 -0.56
C ARG A 117 21.84 5.26 -1.08
N ASN A 118 21.38 5.53 -2.29
CA ASN A 118 21.33 6.85 -2.91
C ASN A 118 19.93 7.46 -2.87
N SER A 119 19.10 7.04 -1.91
CA SER A 119 17.73 7.54 -1.73
C SER A 119 17.69 9.05 -1.49
N ALA A 120 18.60 9.58 -0.66
CA ALA A 120 18.64 11.02 -0.35
C ALA A 120 18.88 11.88 -1.59
N GLU A 121 19.81 11.48 -2.47
CA GLU A 121 20.11 12.17 -3.74
C GLU A 121 18.89 12.14 -4.68
N PHE A 122 18.23 10.98 -4.78
CA PHE A 122 17.04 10.82 -5.59
C PHE A 122 15.87 11.64 -5.02
N LEU A 123 15.63 11.61 -3.70
CA LEU A 123 14.55 12.35 -3.05
C LEU A 123 14.68 13.86 -3.26
N ALA A 124 15.89 14.43 -3.16
CA ALA A 124 16.12 15.84 -3.44
C ALA A 124 15.69 16.24 -4.87
N ARG A 125 16.02 15.41 -5.87
CA ARG A 125 15.59 15.59 -7.27
C ARG A 125 14.07 15.41 -7.43
N ALA A 126 13.52 14.38 -6.78
CA ALA A 126 12.11 14.04 -6.84
C ALA A 126 11.22 15.14 -6.25
N GLU A 127 11.59 15.66 -5.09
CA GLU A 127 10.90 16.78 -4.43
C GLU A 127 10.97 18.07 -5.26
N ALA A 128 12.13 18.36 -5.86
CA ALA A 128 12.27 19.52 -6.74
C ALA A 128 11.36 19.44 -7.97
N VAL A 129 11.19 18.25 -8.56
CA VAL A 129 10.34 18.02 -9.73
C VAL A 129 8.86 17.99 -9.35
N LEU A 130 8.52 17.34 -8.23
CA LEU A 130 7.15 17.19 -7.73
C LEU A 130 6.61 18.50 -7.15
N GLY A 131 7.50 19.33 -6.58
CA GLY A 131 7.16 20.59 -5.89
C GLY A 131 6.69 20.40 -4.45
N HIS A 132 6.83 19.19 -3.88
CA HIS A 132 6.38 18.82 -2.56
C HIS A 132 7.34 17.84 -1.90
N SER A 133 7.40 17.84 -0.56
CA SER A 133 8.21 16.90 0.20
C SER A 133 7.66 15.48 0.14
N ILE A 134 8.58 14.50 0.21
CA ILE A 134 8.29 13.07 0.18
C ILE A 134 8.73 12.47 1.52
N GLU A 135 7.81 11.86 2.24
CA GLU A 135 8.12 11.17 3.48
C GLU A 135 8.43 9.68 3.21
N VAL A 136 9.61 9.22 3.60
CA VAL A 136 9.91 7.76 3.54
C VAL A 136 9.43 7.12 4.83
N ILE A 137 8.33 6.37 4.74
CA ILE A 137 7.68 5.75 5.90
C ILE A 137 8.30 4.39 6.25
N SER A 138 8.23 4.01 7.52
CA SER A 138 8.65 2.69 8.00
C SER A 138 7.72 1.57 7.51
N GLY A 139 8.17 0.32 7.55
CA GLY A 139 7.33 -0.83 7.20
C GLY A 139 6.07 -0.96 8.08
N PRO A 140 6.18 -0.85 9.42
CA PRO A 140 4.99 -0.82 10.28
C PRO A 140 4.02 0.33 9.98
N GLU A 141 4.51 1.53 9.64
CA GLU A 141 3.63 2.64 9.25
C GLU A 141 2.95 2.38 7.90
N GLU A 142 3.68 1.81 6.93
CA GLU A 142 3.10 1.33 5.67
C GLU A 142 1.97 0.31 5.93
N ALA A 143 2.22 -0.71 6.77
CA ALA A 143 1.23 -1.70 7.16
C ALA A 143 0.00 -1.08 7.82
N ARG A 144 0.20 -0.10 8.73
CA ARG A 144 -0.88 0.62 9.39
C ARG A 144 -1.77 1.37 8.39
N LEU A 145 -1.16 2.10 7.45
CA LEU A 145 -1.89 2.85 6.42
C LEU A 145 -2.65 1.92 5.47
N ILE A 146 -2.04 0.80 5.08
CA ILE A 146 -2.71 -0.24 4.26
C ILE A 146 -3.94 -0.77 4.98
N TYR A 147 -3.82 -1.13 6.27
CA TYR A 147 -4.93 -1.63 7.05
C TYR A 147 -6.08 -0.63 7.08
N LEU A 148 -5.81 0.63 7.41
CA LEU A 148 -6.83 1.68 7.42
C LEU A 148 -7.50 1.86 6.04
N GLY A 149 -6.71 1.87 4.96
CA GLY A 149 -7.23 1.96 3.60
C GLY A 149 -8.15 0.78 3.23
N VAL A 150 -7.80 -0.42 3.65
CA VAL A 150 -8.64 -1.62 3.47
C VAL A 150 -9.94 -1.47 4.27
N MET A 151 -9.87 -1.07 5.54
CA MET A 151 -11.05 -0.95 6.39
C MET A 151 -12.07 0.11 5.90
N HIS A 152 -11.58 1.18 5.24
CA HIS A 152 -12.46 2.14 4.56
C HIS A 152 -13.06 1.61 3.25
N SER A 153 -12.56 0.50 2.73
CA SER A 153 -12.95 -0.02 1.40
C SER A 153 -13.81 -1.28 1.45
N VAL A 154 -13.90 -1.93 2.61
CA VAL A 154 -14.62 -3.21 2.78
C VAL A 154 -15.74 -3.09 3.81
N ALA A 155 -16.72 -3.99 3.72
CA ALA A 155 -17.80 -4.06 4.71
C ALA A 155 -17.23 -4.39 6.10
N ALA A 156 -17.80 -3.75 7.11
CA ALA A 156 -17.51 -4.07 8.50
C ALA A 156 -18.01 -5.48 8.81
N ILE A 157 -17.13 -6.29 9.39
CA ILE A 157 -17.42 -7.67 9.81
C ILE A 157 -16.95 -7.79 11.27
N PRO A 158 -17.72 -8.41 12.16
CA PRO A 158 -17.30 -8.66 13.53
C PRO A 158 -16.04 -9.53 13.60
N GLY A 159 -15.18 -9.26 14.57
CA GLY A 159 -13.96 -10.01 14.85
C GLY A 159 -12.74 -9.58 14.04
N GLN A 160 -11.68 -10.34 14.24
CA GLN A 160 -10.36 -10.00 13.68
C GLN A 160 -10.25 -10.31 12.19
N ARG A 161 -9.60 -9.42 11.49
CA ARG A 161 -9.30 -9.52 10.07
C ARG A 161 -7.79 -9.59 9.85
N LEU A 162 -7.35 -10.57 9.08
CA LEU A 162 -5.99 -10.58 8.51
C LEU A 162 -6.01 -9.85 7.16
N VAL A 163 -5.24 -8.78 7.05
CA VAL A 163 -4.96 -8.11 5.78
C VAL A 163 -3.59 -8.57 5.28
N VAL A 164 -3.53 -8.98 4.03
CA VAL A 164 -2.30 -9.39 3.33
C VAL A 164 -2.11 -8.48 2.13
N ASP A 165 -1.02 -7.72 2.12
CA ASP A 165 -0.60 -6.91 0.98
C ASP A 165 0.71 -7.45 0.40
N ILE A 166 0.68 -7.92 -0.85
CA ILE A 166 1.88 -8.38 -1.55
C ILE A 166 2.30 -7.29 -2.53
N GLY A 167 3.20 -6.43 -2.06
CA GLY A 167 3.80 -5.37 -2.86
C GLY A 167 4.92 -5.85 -3.77
N GLY A 168 5.65 -4.90 -4.37
CA GLY A 168 6.79 -5.21 -5.25
C GLY A 168 8.02 -5.70 -4.50
N GLY A 169 8.34 -5.08 -3.37
CA GLY A 169 9.55 -5.34 -2.58
C GLY A 169 9.31 -5.81 -1.16
N SER A 170 8.11 -5.60 -0.62
CA SER A 170 7.69 -6.01 0.71
C SER A 170 6.34 -6.70 0.67
N THR A 171 5.99 -7.37 1.77
CA THR A 171 4.68 -7.94 2.04
C THR A 171 4.30 -7.54 3.46
N GLU A 172 3.17 -6.90 3.57
CA GLU A 172 2.59 -6.48 4.85
C GLU A 172 1.51 -7.46 5.28
N LEU A 173 1.58 -7.86 6.56
CA LEU A 173 0.60 -8.71 7.23
C LEU A 173 0.07 -7.96 8.43
N ILE A 174 -1.24 -7.78 8.51
CA ILE A 174 -1.86 -7.01 9.59
C ILE A 174 -3.06 -7.78 10.13
N ILE A 175 -3.06 -8.07 11.43
CA ILE A 175 -4.25 -8.48 12.15
C ILE A 175 -4.80 -7.25 12.86
N GLY A 176 -6.09 -7.00 12.72
CA GLY A 176 -6.77 -5.92 13.41
C GLY A 176 -8.26 -6.16 13.50
N GLU A 177 -8.92 -5.37 14.31
CA GLU A 177 -10.36 -5.38 14.48
C GLU A 177 -10.93 -3.99 14.22
N GLN A 178 -12.00 -3.92 13.42
CA GLN A 178 -12.55 -2.65 12.94
C GLN A 178 -11.45 -1.75 12.36
N PHE A 179 -11.25 -0.55 12.88
CA PHE A 179 -10.21 0.39 12.43
C PHE A 179 -8.93 0.33 13.25
N GLU A 180 -8.82 -0.60 14.21
CA GLU A 180 -7.65 -0.74 15.06
C GLU A 180 -6.73 -1.87 14.58
N PRO A 181 -5.53 -1.55 14.06
CA PRO A 181 -4.53 -2.56 13.76
C PRO A 181 -3.88 -3.03 15.06
N LEU A 182 -4.00 -4.32 15.36
CA LEU A 182 -3.52 -4.94 16.60
C LEU A 182 -2.09 -5.47 16.45
N HIS A 183 -1.80 -6.11 15.31
CA HIS A 183 -0.50 -6.67 15.03
C HIS A 183 -0.09 -6.39 13.58
N LEU A 184 1.15 -5.87 13.41
CA LEU A 184 1.64 -5.38 12.12
C LEU A 184 3.03 -5.95 11.84
N THR A 185 3.18 -6.57 10.69
CA THR A 185 4.48 -7.05 10.21
C THR A 185 4.71 -6.63 8.77
N SER A 186 5.92 -6.13 8.48
CA SER A 186 6.38 -5.88 7.12
C SER A 186 7.59 -6.76 6.83
N LEU A 187 7.44 -7.67 5.88
CA LEU A 187 8.45 -8.63 5.47
C LEU A 187 9.14 -8.14 4.18
N LYS A 188 10.47 -8.25 4.15
CA LYS A 188 11.28 -7.90 2.96
C LYS A 188 11.17 -9.00 1.91
N MET A 189 9.99 -9.18 1.36
CA MET A 189 9.68 -10.07 0.24
C MET A 189 8.48 -9.50 -0.51
N GLY A 190 8.53 -9.49 -1.82
CA GLY A 190 7.46 -9.01 -2.69
C GLY A 190 7.61 -9.59 -4.09
N CYS A 191 6.62 -9.36 -4.94
CA CYS A 191 6.59 -10.00 -6.26
C CYS A 191 7.84 -9.68 -7.11
N VAL A 192 8.32 -8.44 -7.11
CA VAL A 192 9.52 -8.05 -7.88
C VAL A 192 10.78 -8.66 -7.28
N SER A 193 10.93 -8.62 -5.95
CA SER A 193 12.12 -9.16 -5.29
C SER A 193 12.25 -10.67 -5.44
N ILE A 194 11.16 -11.42 -5.32
CA ILE A 194 11.14 -12.88 -5.53
C ILE A 194 11.34 -13.22 -7.01
N SER A 195 10.69 -12.50 -7.94
CA SER A 195 10.90 -12.73 -9.37
C SER A 195 12.37 -12.56 -9.77
N ARG A 196 13.04 -11.51 -9.30
CA ARG A 196 14.47 -11.31 -9.56
C ARG A 196 15.36 -12.39 -8.94
N ALA A 197 15.01 -12.89 -7.76
CA ALA A 197 15.82 -13.90 -7.07
C ALA A 197 15.69 -15.32 -7.66
N CYS A 198 14.53 -15.62 -8.28
CA CYS A 198 14.20 -16.96 -8.71
C CYS A 198 13.88 -17.12 -10.19
N PHE A 199 13.43 -16.04 -10.88
CA PHE A 199 12.88 -16.07 -12.24
C PHE A 199 13.43 -14.95 -13.13
N ASP A 200 14.69 -14.58 -12.98
CA ASP A 200 15.34 -13.42 -13.63
C ASP A 200 15.34 -13.49 -15.15
N ASP A 201 15.38 -14.69 -15.73
CA ASP A 201 15.28 -14.95 -17.17
C ASP A 201 13.84 -15.23 -17.65
N GLY A 202 12.83 -15.08 -16.78
CA GLY A 202 11.42 -15.32 -17.06
C GLY A 202 10.99 -16.79 -17.11
N ARG A 203 11.91 -17.75 -16.88
CA ARG A 203 11.58 -19.18 -16.89
C ARG A 203 11.08 -19.64 -15.53
N ILE A 204 9.91 -20.26 -15.51
CA ILE A 204 9.35 -20.92 -14.33
C ILE A 204 9.58 -22.41 -14.48
N THR A 205 10.28 -23.00 -13.50
CA THR A 205 10.50 -24.45 -13.39
C THR A 205 10.17 -24.91 -11.98
N GLU A 206 9.87 -26.19 -11.80
CA GLU A 206 9.58 -26.78 -10.48
C GLU A 206 10.68 -26.43 -9.44
N ALA A 207 11.95 -26.59 -9.82
CA ALA A 207 13.07 -26.29 -8.92
C ALA A 207 13.15 -24.80 -8.52
N ARG A 208 12.87 -23.88 -9.45
CA ARG A 208 12.87 -22.45 -9.19
C ARG A 208 11.66 -22.05 -8.34
N LEU A 209 10.50 -22.62 -8.62
CA LEU A 209 9.29 -22.37 -7.85
C LEU A 209 9.47 -22.88 -6.41
N HIS A 210 10.02 -24.09 -6.23
CA HIS A 210 10.38 -24.62 -4.91
C HIS A 210 11.39 -23.72 -4.17
N LYS A 211 12.40 -23.19 -4.87
CA LYS A 211 13.33 -22.21 -4.29
C LYS A 211 12.60 -20.94 -3.81
N ALA A 212 11.66 -20.42 -4.60
CA ALA A 212 10.85 -19.26 -4.22
C ALA A 212 9.98 -19.56 -2.99
N GLU A 213 9.33 -20.71 -2.96
CA GLU A 213 8.54 -21.20 -1.82
C GLU A 213 9.38 -21.27 -0.55
N LEU A 214 10.59 -21.83 -0.61
CA LEU A 214 11.50 -21.91 0.54
C LEU A 214 11.91 -20.52 1.05
N ILE A 215 12.22 -19.59 0.14
CA ILE A 215 12.54 -18.19 0.54
C ILE A 215 11.37 -17.57 1.29
N VAL A 216 10.16 -17.72 0.80
CA VAL A 216 8.95 -17.20 1.43
C VAL A 216 8.69 -17.86 2.78
N GLN A 217 8.80 -19.18 2.87
CA GLN A 217 8.63 -19.95 4.12
C GLN A 217 9.61 -19.48 5.20
N LEU A 218 10.90 -19.33 4.87
CA LEU A 218 11.92 -18.84 5.80
C LEU A 218 11.62 -17.42 6.33
N ARG A 219 10.91 -16.60 5.56
CA ARG A 219 10.49 -15.26 6.00
C ARG A 219 9.24 -15.29 6.88
N LEU A 220 8.35 -16.26 6.66
CA LEU A 220 7.12 -16.42 7.41
C LEU A 220 7.30 -17.21 8.72
N GLU A 221 8.26 -18.12 8.77
CA GLU A 221 8.49 -19.00 9.91
C GLU A 221 8.61 -18.25 11.26
N PRO A 222 9.39 -17.14 11.37
CA PRO A 222 9.55 -16.45 12.65
C PRO A 222 8.27 -15.82 13.21
N ILE A 223 7.28 -15.57 12.36
CA ILE A 223 6.01 -14.90 12.76
C ILE A 223 4.80 -15.84 12.72
N GLY A 224 4.99 -17.03 12.15
CA GLY A 224 3.88 -17.92 11.83
C GLY A 224 3.11 -18.46 13.03
N GLU A 225 3.79 -18.72 14.15
CA GLU A 225 3.18 -19.18 15.42
C GLU A 225 2.35 -18.04 16.02
N GLU A 226 2.93 -16.87 16.19
CA GLU A 226 2.27 -15.70 16.74
C GLU A 226 0.98 -15.32 15.97
N TYR A 227 1.05 -15.32 14.62
CA TYR A 227 -0.13 -15.05 13.80
C TYR A 227 -1.23 -16.11 13.95
N ARG A 228 -0.86 -17.40 14.07
CA ARG A 228 -1.84 -18.48 14.30
C ARG A 228 -2.50 -18.38 15.67
N ASP A 229 -1.75 -17.99 16.71
CA ASP A 229 -2.24 -17.82 18.06
C ASP A 229 -3.20 -16.63 18.19
N LEU A 230 -2.90 -15.52 17.51
CA LEU A 230 -3.80 -14.38 17.41
C LEU A 230 -5.09 -14.75 16.67
N GLY A 231 -5.02 -15.53 15.62
CA GLY A 231 -6.15 -15.96 14.81
C GLY A 231 -6.81 -14.82 14.01
N TRP A 232 -7.75 -15.20 13.17
CA TRP A 232 -8.59 -14.26 12.41
C TRP A 232 -9.84 -14.98 11.90
N GLN A 233 -10.92 -14.23 11.66
CA GLN A 233 -12.17 -14.72 11.10
C GLN A 233 -12.23 -14.54 9.57
N VAL A 234 -11.58 -13.48 9.07
CA VAL A 234 -11.61 -13.12 7.65
C VAL A 234 -10.22 -12.74 7.16
N VAL A 235 -9.91 -13.16 5.93
CA VAL A 235 -8.69 -12.72 5.21
C VAL A 235 -9.09 -11.77 4.09
N THR A 236 -8.38 -10.65 4.00
CA THR A 236 -8.55 -9.69 2.91
C THR A 236 -7.20 -9.48 2.23
N GLY A 237 -7.15 -9.73 0.95
CA GLY A 237 -5.97 -9.43 0.15
C GLY A 237 -6.01 -8.02 -0.43
N ALA A 238 -4.86 -7.36 -0.46
CA ALA A 238 -4.67 -6.04 -1.04
C ALA A 238 -3.58 -6.05 -2.13
N SER A 239 -3.44 -4.91 -2.83
CA SER A 239 -2.40 -4.66 -3.82
C SER A 239 -2.55 -5.44 -5.16
N GLY A 240 -1.65 -5.11 -6.08
CA GLY A 240 -1.75 -5.57 -7.48
C GLY A 240 -1.50 -7.05 -7.66
N THR A 241 -0.64 -7.66 -6.85
CA THR A 241 -0.31 -9.09 -6.94
C THR A 241 -1.53 -9.95 -6.58
N ILE A 242 -2.20 -9.63 -5.47
CA ILE A 242 -3.41 -10.35 -5.04
C ILE A 242 -4.53 -10.19 -6.06
N LYS A 243 -4.73 -8.97 -6.59
CA LYS A 243 -5.75 -8.71 -7.63
C LYS A 243 -5.47 -9.50 -8.90
N ALA A 244 -4.21 -9.58 -9.34
CA ALA A 244 -3.83 -10.36 -10.52
C ALA A 244 -4.09 -11.86 -10.31
N VAL A 245 -3.76 -12.40 -9.15
CA VAL A 245 -4.09 -13.80 -8.80
C VAL A 245 -5.59 -14.04 -8.83
N GLN A 246 -6.37 -13.16 -8.18
CA GLN A 246 -7.83 -13.26 -8.16
C GLN A 246 -8.41 -13.23 -9.58
N GLU A 247 -7.97 -12.31 -10.41
CA GLU A 247 -8.43 -12.17 -11.79
C GLU A 247 -8.19 -13.47 -12.58
N VAL A 248 -7.00 -14.05 -12.47
CA VAL A 248 -6.66 -15.32 -13.14
C VAL A 248 -7.55 -16.45 -12.65
N VAL A 249 -7.63 -16.68 -11.33
CA VAL A 249 -8.36 -17.85 -10.80
C VAL A 249 -9.86 -17.78 -11.04
N VAL A 250 -10.44 -16.56 -11.09
CA VAL A 250 -11.85 -16.36 -11.43
C VAL A 250 -12.09 -16.55 -12.93
N ARG A 251 -11.22 -15.97 -13.78
CA ARG A 251 -11.32 -16.07 -15.23
C ARG A 251 -11.21 -17.52 -15.73
N GLU A 252 -10.32 -18.29 -15.11
CA GLU A 252 -10.13 -19.72 -15.41
C GLU A 252 -11.24 -20.61 -14.80
N GLY A 253 -12.18 -20.03 -14.06
CA GLY A 253 -13.27 -20.76 -13.41
C GLY A 253 -12.80 -21.65 -12.25
N TRP A 254 -11.62 -21.42 -11.70
CA TRP A 254 -11.09 -22.16 -10.56
C TRP A 254 -11.64 -21.69 -9.21
N SER A 255 -12.16 -20.48 -9.19
CA SER A 255 -12.91 -19.93 -8.07
C SER A 255 -14.07 -19.07 -8.60
N ARG A 256 -15.19 -19.05 -7.89
CA ARG A 256 -16.30 -18.17 -8.22
C ARG A 256 -16.12 -16.78 -7.62
N GLU A 257 -15.54 -16.73 -6.44
CA GLU A 257 -15.34 -15.53 -5.66
C GLU A 257 -14.10 -15.68 -4.77
N GLY A 258 -13.23 -14.67 -4.79
CA GLY A 258 -12.02 -14.66 -4.00
C GLY A 258 -10.95 -15.66 -4.47
N ILE A 259 -10.03 -15.97 -3.58
CA ILE A 259 -8.88 -16.87 -3.82
C ILE A 259 -8.97 -18.03 -2.84
N THR A 260 -9.10 -19.25 -3.35
CA THR A 260 -9.11 -20.47 -2.54
C THR A 260 -7.76 -21.19 -2.62
N LEU A 261 -7.46 -22.02 -1.63
CA LEU A 261 -6.24 -22.83 -1.65
C LEU A 261 -6.22 -23.79 -2.86
N GLU A 262 -7.37 -24.35 -3.23
CA GLU A 262 -7.50 -25.21 -4.42
C GLU A 262 -7.20 -24.43 -5.70
N ALA A 263 -7.73 -23.21 -5.84
CA ALA A 263 -7.43 -22.35 -6.99
C ALA A 263 -5.95 -21.98 -7.06
N LEU A 264 -5.28 -21.73 -5.93
CA LEU A 264 -3.83 -21.49 -5.88
C LEU A 264 -3.02 -22.71 -6.31
N ARG A 265 -3.43 -23.93 -5.92
CA ARG A 265 -2.78 -25.16 -6.37
C ARG A 265 -2.90 -25.35 -7.88
N ARG A 266 -4.07 -25.05 -8.45
CA ARG A 266 -4.28 -25.09 -9.91
C ARG A 266 -3.44 -24.02 -10.62
N LEU A 267 -3.40 -22.80 -10.09
CA LEU A 267 -2.54 -21.74 -10.62
C LEU A 267 -1.07 -22.16 -10.61
N ARG A 268 -0.59 -22.73 -9.50
CA ARG A 268 0.78 -23.25 -9.40
C ARG A 268 1.08 -24.29 -10.49
N GLY A 269 0.16 -25.23 -10.71
CA GLY A 269 0.32 -26.24 -11.77
C GLY A 269 0.29 -25.66 -13.18
N ALA A 270 -0.49 -24.62 -13.42
CA ALA A 270 -0.59 -23.95 -14.73
C ALA A 270 0.62 -23.07 -15.06
N LEU A 271 1.42 -22.69 -14.07
CA LEU A 271 2.65 -21.93 -14.26
C LEU A 271 3.85 -22.80 -14.63
N LEU A 272 3.75 -24.13 -14.50
CA LEU A 272 4.77 -25.11 -14.82
C LEU A 272 4.57 -25.73 -16.20
#